data_c56ff3dff42ac99b83a66bf3b3fc0778
#
_entry.id   c56ff3dff42ac99b83a66bf3b3fc0778
#
_cell.length_a   1.000
_cell.length_b   1.000
_cell.length_c   1.000
_cell.angle_alpha   90.00
_cell.angle_beta   90.00
_cell.angle_gamma   90.00
#
_symmetry.space_group_name_H-M   'P 1'
#
loop_
_entity.id
_entity.type
_entity.pdbx_description
1 polymer ?
#
loop_
_entity_poly.entity_id
_entity_poly.type
_entity_poly.pdbx_seq_one_letter_code
_entity_poly.pdbx_strand_id
1 'polypeptide(L)'
;MADPTAQRIWNAALGQLQIHVTRPNYDTWLKDTEGLSLGDGRFVVGVPSEFVKEWLGTRMKSLVSQTVGGIMGQPMEVAFEIIGSNGNGHQESLPLASGSTAQAIISSPPTRQRLNPRYTFRSFVVADSNRMAAAAASAAAERPGEDYNPLFIYSTPGLGKTHLLQAIAQRAGEMNRSPMYITSEQFTNDFVTSIAQGRADEFRRRYRSLQLLLVDDIQFLASKGRTQEEFFYTFNDLHSNGCQLVVAGDRAPSAIAGLEGRLCSRFQWGLVADIQPPDEETRLAILQAKAAEQRVDLPPDVARFLADRTRDNIRDLEGSLNRIVAYARLTSARLGMDVAAKALAALPPATIAGPADPQALLKAVSSYFNIPLAALAGKSRAKPIAEARHVAMYLLREDGDLALKQVGLLLGHRDHSTVIHGVQKIAKALLSDPRLNLHLAEIRNIASN
;
A
#
# COMPACT_ATOMS: atom_id res chain seq x y z
N MET A 1 17.81 36.57 -9.39
CA MET A 1 18.67 35.56 -10.06
C MET A 1 19.24 34.70 -8.96
N ALA A 2 19.19 33.38 -9.09
CA ALA A 2 19.77 32.48 -8.11
C ALA A 2 21.32 32.66 -8.06
N ASP A 3 21.88 32.68 -6.86
CA ASP A 3 23.33 32.75 -6.65
C ASP A 3 23.97 31.44 -7.15
N PRO A 4 24.90 31.48 -8.15
CA PRO A 4 25.55 30.27 -8.65
C PRO A 4 26.28 29.46 -7.57
N THR A 5 26.71 30.10 -6.48
CA THR A 5 27.38 29.45 -5.36
C THR A 5 26.35 28.71 -4.51
N ALA A 6 25.21 29.35 -4.20
CA ALA A 6 24.11 28.72 -3.48
C ALA A 6 23.58 27.50 -4.24
N GLN A 7 23.43 27.60 -5.57
CA GLN A 7 22.95 26.47 -6.40
C GLN A 7 23.95 25.29 -6.38
N ARG A 8 25.25 25.52 -6.42
CA ARG A 8 26.25 24.44 -6.32
C ARG A 8 26.22 23.72 -4.97
N ILE A 9 26.12 24.49 -3.89
CA ILE A 9 26.03 23.95 -2.52
C ILE A 9 24.74 23.12 -2.38
N TRP A 10 23.62 23.64 -2.93
CA TRP A 10 22.36 22.95 -2.87
C TRP A 10 22.37 21.63 -3.65
N ASN A 11 22.96 21.60 -4.84
CA ASN A 11 23.13 20.36 -5.61
C ASN A 11 23.95 19.30 -4.86
N ALA A 12 25.00 19.72 -4.15
CA ALA A 12 25.77 18.82 -3.28
C ALA A 12 24.94 18.33 -2.08
N ALA A 13 24.11 19.20 -1.48
CA ALA A 13 23.22 18.85 -0.40
C ALA A 13 22.12 17.87 -0.88
N LEU A 14 21.54 18.07 -2.06
CA LEU A 14 20.59 17.15 -2.66
C LEU A 14 21.18 15.75 -2.87
N GLY A 15 22.44 15.66 -3.32
CA GLY A 15 23.14 14.39 -3.44
C GLY A 15 23.29 13.63 -2.11
N GLN A 16 23.57 14.34 -1.01
CA GLN A 16 23.63 13.74 0.33
C GLN A 16 22.23 13.41 0.87
N LEU A 17 21.26 14.30 0.69
CA LEU A 17 19.89 14.08 1.13
C LEU A 17 19.25 12.87 0.43
N GLN A 18 19.61 12.60 -0.83
CA GLN A 18 19.15 11.42 -1.57
C GLN A 18 19.55 10.09 -0.90
N ILE A 19 20.63 10.07 -0.14
CA ILE A 19 21.08 8.88 0.61
C ILE A 19 20.31 8.73 1.94
N HIS A 20 19.89 9.84 2.55
CA HIS A 20 19.25 9.87 3.86
C HIS A 20 17.70 9.87 3.80
N VAL A 21 17.15 10.17 2.64
CA VAL A 21 15.70 10.28 2.42
C VAL A 21 15.24 9.15 1.50
N THR A 22 14.05 8.58 1.75
CA THR A 22 13.48 7.57 0.84
C THR A 22 13.25 8.17 -0.56
N ARG A 23 13.45 7.37 -1.61
CA ARG A 23 13.31 7.81 -3.00
C ARG A 23 11.99 8.53 -3.30
N PRO A 24 10.81 8.06 -2.82
CA PRO A 24 9.55 8.78 -3.00
C PRO A 24 9.54 10.17 -2.34
N ASN A 25 10.11 10.30 -1.14
CA ASN A 25 10.19 11.59 -0.45
C ASN A 25 11.16 12.55 -1.13
N TYR A 26 12.28 12.04 -1.67
CA TYR A 26 13.22 12.84 -2.43
C TYR A 26 12.59 13.37 -3.72
N ASP A 27 11.96 12.48 -4.51
CA ASP A 27 11.34 12.83 -5.78
C ASP A 27 10.15 13.80 -5.60
N THR A 28 9.44 13.74 -4.46
CA THR A 28 8.27 14.57 -4.19
C THR A 28 8.60 15.93 -3.58
N TRP A 29 9.61 16.01 -2.72
CA TRP A 29 9.81 17.18 -1.87
C TRP A 29 11.10 17.95 -2.13
N LEU A 30 12.14 17.31 -2.65
CA LEU A 30 13.47 17.88 -2.77
C LEU A 30 13.93 18.09 -4.22
N LYS A 31 13.48 17.25 -5.13
CA LYS A 31 13.96 17.22 -6.53
C LYS A 31 13.79 18.55 -7.25
N ASP A 32 12.67 19.23 -7.03
CA ASP A 32 12.31 20.47 -7.74
C ASP A 32 12.62 21.73 -6.88
N THR A 33 13.60 21.64 -5.98
CA THR A 33 14.06 22.74 -5.14
C THR A 33 15.40 23.29 -5.61
N GLU A 34 15.65 24.58 -5.41
CA GLU A 34 16.85 25.29 -5.88
C GLU A 34 17.51 26.09 -4.76
N GLY A 35 18.84 26.25 -4.83
CA GLY A 35 19.58 27.15 -3.93
C GLY A 35 19.46 28.59 -4.42
N LEU A 36 18.77 29.47 -3.67
CA LEU A 36 18.51 30.85 -4.08
C LEU A 36 19.61 31.83 -3.64
N SER A 37 19.99 31.79 -2.38
CA SER A 37 20.98 32.71 -1.84
C SER A 37 21.73 32.16 -0.61
N LEU A 38 22.91 32.67 -0.40
CA LEU A 38 23.79 32.39 0.73
C LEU A 38 24.30 33.71 1.32
N GLY A 39 24.05 34.00 2.59
CA GLY A 39 24.54 35.19 3.28
C GLY A 39 24.29 35.15 4.78
N ASP A 40 25.12 35.82 5.56
CA ASP A 40 24.98 36.04 7.01
C ASP A 40 24.58 34.81 7.85
N GLY A 41 25.19 33.64 7.57
CA GLY A 41 24.85 32.41 8.29
C GLY A 41 23.50 31.78 7.92
N ARG A 42 22.81 32.30 6.88
CA ARG A 42 21.52 31.84 6.40
C ARG A 42 21.62 31.33 4.96
N PHE A 43 21.03 30.18 4.71
CA PHE A 43 20.91 29.57 3.38
C PHE A 43 19.45 29.54 2.96
N VAL A 44 19.13 30.10 1.81
CA VAL A 44 17.75 30.16 1.29
C VAL A 44 17.56 29.13 0.19
N VAL A 45 16.60 28.24 0.39
CA VAL A 45 16.19 27.23 -0.58
C VAL A 45 14.87 27.64 -1.24
N GLY A 46 14.89 27.73 -2.54
CA GLY A 46 13.70 27.95 -3.34
C GLY A 46 12.87 26.69 -3.46
N VAL A 47 11.58 26.83 -3.25
CA VAL A 47 10.60 25.74 -3.30
C VAL A 47 9.46 26.08 -4.26
N PRO A 48 8.84 25.08 -4.91
CA PRO A 48 7.83 25.35 -5.95
C PRO A 48 6.46 25.81 -5.41
N SER A 49 6.16 25.62 -4.12
CA SER A 49 4.86 25.99 -3.53
C SER A 49 4.93 26.23 -2.02
N GLU A 50 3.92 26.96 -1.48
CA GLU A 50 3.77 27.19 -0.02
C GLU A 50 3.64 25.87 0.74
N PHE A 51 3.03 24.85 0.16
CA PHE A 51 2.88 23.55 0.78
C PHE A 51 4.22 22.81 0.95
N VAL A 52 5.10 22.86 -0.08
CA VAL A 52 6.46 22.32 0.01
C VAL A 52 7.27 23.08 1.05
N LYS A 53 7.11 24.41 1.13
CA LYS A 53 7.76 25.25 2.13
C LYS A 53 7.36 24.87 3.54
N GLU A 54 6.07 24.73 3.81
CA GLU A 54 5.56 24.32 5.14
C GLU A 54 6.01 22.92 5.52
N TRP A 55 5.96 21.98 4.58
CA TRP A 55 6.35 20.60 4.82
C TRP A 55 7.85 20.46 5.10
N LEU A 56 8.71 21.05 4.27
CA LEU A 56 10.17 21.06 4.49
C LEU A 56 10.54 21.81 5.77
N GLY A 57 9.87 22.94 6.03
CA GLY A 57 10.08 23.74 7.23
C GLY A 57 9.72 23.01 8.53
N THR A 58 8.69 22.14 8.49
CA THR A 58 8.22 21.42 9.67
C THR A 58 8.89 20.08 9.86
N ARG A 59 9.13 19.33 8.79
CA ARG A 59 9.56 17.92 8.89
C ARG A 59 11.02 17.66 8.52
N MET A 60 11.63 18.51 7.72
CA MET A 60 12.97 18.27 7.21
C MET A 60 13.97 19.42 7.49
N LYS A 61 13.53 20.51 8.13
CA LYS A 61 14.39 21.68 8.39
C LYS A 61 15.69 21.30 9.11
N SER A 62 15.61 20.46 10.14
CA SER A 62 16.79 20.02 10.90
C SER A 62 17.76 19.19 10.06
N LEU A 63 17.24 18.25 9.26
CA LEU A 63 18.07 17.42 8.39
C LEU A 63 18.74 18.24 7.29
N VAL A 64 17.98 19.14 6.68
CA VAL A 64 18.50 20.03 5.62
C VAL A 64 19.54 20.99 6.18
N SER A 65 19.29 21.61 7.35
CA SER A 65 20.26 22.49 8.02
C SER A 65 21.53 21.75 8.40
N GLN A 66 21.42 20.52 8.89
CA GLN A 66 22.59 19.69 9.23
C GLN A 66 23.40 19.32 7.98
N THR A 67 22.73 18.99 6.88
CA THR A 67 23.39 18.61 5.61
C THR A 67 24.11 19.81 5.00
N VAL A 68 23.43 20.96 4.91
CA VAL A 68 24.02 22.21 4.38
C VAL A 68 25.16 22.68 5.27
N GLY A 69 24.97 22.65 6.61
CA GLY A 69 26.02 23.00 7.57
C GLY A 69 27.24 22.08 7.48
N GLY A 70 27.04 20.78 7.26
CA GLY A 70 28.13 19.82 7.06
C GLY A 70 28.93 20.08 5.77
N ILE A 71 28.30 20.54 4.72
CA ILE A 71 28.98 20.91 3.44
C ILE A 71 29.74 22.23 3.61
N MET A 72 29.17 23.17 4.37
CA MET A 72 29.75 24.49 4.57
C MET A 72 30.79 24.52 5.68
N GLY A 73 30.93 23.48 6.51
CA GLY A 73 31.84 23.42 7.66
C GLY A 73 31.45 24.34 8.82
N GLN A 74 30.25 24.92 8.81
CA GLN A 74 29.71 25.80 9.85
C GLN A 74 28.20 25.66 10.00
N PRO A 75 27.64 25.90 11.20
CA PRO A 75 26.19 25.85 11.38
C PRO A 75 25.48 26.88 10.48
N MET A 76 24.49 26.44 9.75
CA MET A 76 23.72 27.28 8.83
C MET A 76 22.22 27.21 9.17
N GLU A 77 21.57 28.37 9.22
CA GLU A 77 20.11 28.43 9.28
C GLU A 77 19.53 28.31 7.88
N VAL A 78 18.64 27.32 7.67
CA VAL A 78 17.98 27.15 6.39
C VAL A 78 16.58 27.75 6.43
N ALA A 79 16.28 28.57 5.42
CA ALA A 79 14.97 29.13 5.16
C ALA A 79 14.47 28.64 3.80
N PHE A 80 13.14 28.51 3.68
CA PHE A 80 12.48 28.09 2.43
C PHE A 80 11.65 29.25 1.87
N GLU A 81 11.81 29.59 0.59
CA GLU A 81 11.09 30.66 -0.10
C GLU A 81 10.50 30.14 -1.43
N ILE A 82 9.34 30.68 -1.84
CA ILE A 82 8.68 30.22 -3.06
C ILE A 82 9.38 30.78 -4.28
N ILE A 83 9.73 29.93 -5.24
CA ILE A 83 10.31 30.34 -6.51
C ILE A 83 9.24 31.09 -7.32
N GLY A 84 9.49 32.38 -7.64
CA GLY A 84 8.53 33.20 -8.41
C GLY A 84 7.75 34.25 -7.63
N SER A 85 7.95 34.41 -6.31
CA SER A 85 7.36 35.49 -5.50
C SER A 85 8.24 36.74 -5.47
N ASN A 86 8.53 37.35 -6.63
CA ASN A 86 8.96 38.75 -6.66
C ASN A 86 7.71 39.64 -6.80
N GLY A 87 7.41 40.33 -5.72
CA GLY A 87 6.38 41.35 -5.73
C GLY A 87 6.74 42.50 -6.68
N ASN A 88 5.88 42.72 -7.63
CA ASN A 88 5.49 44.05 -8.08
C ASN A 88 4.21 43.94 -8.91
N GLY A 89 3.15 44.56 -8.43
CA GLY A 89 1.95 44.75 -9.24
C GLY A 89 2.22 45.73 -10.38
N HIS A 90 2.02 45.25 -11.60
CA HIS A 90 1.62 46.10 -12.72
C HIS A 90 0.65 45.30 -13.57
N GLN A 91 -0.58 45.81 -13.60
CA GLN A 91 -1.55 45.55 -14.66
C GLN A 91 -0.93 46.08 -15.98
N GLU A 92 -0.75 45.21 -16.91
CA GLU A 92 -0.60 45.63 -18.34
C GLU A 92 -1.58 44.84 -19.17
N SER A 93 -2.42 45.60 -19.81
CA SER A 93 -3.43 45.24 -20.77
C SER A 93 -2.85 44.62 -22.03
N LEU A 94 -3.54 43.58 -22.49
CA LEU A 94 -3.28 42.85 -23.73
C LEU A 94 -3.55 43.73 -24.98
N PRO A 95 -2.77 43.54 -26.03
CA PRO A 95 -3.25 43.84 -27.39
C PRO A 95 -3.79 42.54 -28.02
N LEU A 96 -5.01 42.63 -28.51
CA LEU A 96 -5.57 41.67 -29.46
C LEU A 96 -4.73 41.62 -30.75
N ALA A 97 -4.24 40.46 -31.09
CA ALA A 97 -3.80 40.14 -32.46
C ALA A 97 -4.42 38.81 -32.87
N SER A 98 -5.14 38.91 -33.96
CA SER A 98 -5.91 37.86 -34.62
C SER A 98 -5.06 36.79 -35.28
N GLY A 99 -5.49 35.55 -35.18
CA GLY A 99 -5.33 34.55 -36.24
C GLY A 99 -4.07 33.71 -36.16
N SER A 100 -4.17 32.49 -35.66
CA SER A 100 -3.71 31.28 -36.35
C SER A 100 -3.95 30.03 -35.50
N THR A 101 -4.70 29.11 -36.07
CA THR A 101 -4.76 27.66 -35.78
C THR A 101 -4.34 27.22 -34.37
N ALA A 102 -5.32 27.10 -33.49
CA ALA A 102 -5.23 26.30 -32.27
C ALA A 102 -5.01 24.83 -32.69
N GLN A 103 -3.75 24.42 -32.78
CA GLN A 103 -3.44 23.00 -32.60
C GLN A 103 -3.86 22.62 -31.17
N ALA A 104 -4.94 21.85 -31.09
CA ALA A 104 -5.35 21.20 -29.87
C ALA A 104 -4.13 20.49 -29.27
N ILE A 105 -3.62 21.02 -28.16
CA ILE A 105 -2.76 20.27 -27.26
C ILE A 105 -3.63 19.13 -26.78
N ILE A 106 -3.46 17.98 -27.43
CA ILE A 106 -4.04 16.72 -26.99
C ILE A 106 -3.46 16.48 -25.60
N SER A 107 -4.23 16.86 -24.58
CA SER A 107 -3.98 16.45 -23.21
C SER A 107 -3.84 14.93 -23.25
N SER A 108 -2.66 14.43 -22.90
CA SER A 108 -2.39 13.01 -22.82
C SER A 108 -3.53 12.37 -22.04
N PRO A 109 -4.19 11.33 -22.58
CA PRO A 109 -5.27 10.69 -21.86
C PRO A 109 -4.73 10.22 -20.51
N PRO A 110 -5.52 10.31 -19.43
CA PRO A 110 -5.09 9.88 -18.11
C PRO A 110 -4.51 8.48 -18.25
N THR A 111 -3.36 8.22 -17.62
CA THR A 111 -2.74 6.90 -17.60
C THR A 111 -3.76 5.95 -16.96
N ARG A 112 -4.64 5.37 -17.79
CA ARG A 112 -5.60 4.37 -17.34
C ARG A 112 -4.78 3.25 -16.74
N GLN A 113 -4.99 2.99 -15.48
CA GLN A 113 -4.38 1.82 -14.85
C GLN A 113 -4.75 0.61 -15.70
N ARG A 114 -3.77 -0.17 -16.15
CA ARG A 114 -4.02 -1.33 -17.00
C ARG A 114 -4.80 -2.35 -16.17
N LEU A 115 -6.08 -2.54 -16.53
CA LEU A 115 -6.90 -3.58 -15.95
C LEU A 115 -6.32 -4.95 -16.31
N ASN A 116 -6.36 -5.89 -15.37
CA ASN A 116 -5.98 -7.25 -15.66
C ASN A 116 -7.09 -7.92 -16.50
N PRO A 117 -6.85 -8.32 -17.76
CA PRO A 117 -7.88 -8.88 -18.63
C PRO A 117 -8.49 -10.17 -18.11
N ARG A 118 -7.88 -10.81 -17.12
CA ARG A 118 -8.39 -12.03 -16.47
C ARG A 118 -9.42 -11.74 -15.37
N TYR A 119 -9.55 -10.50 -14.90
CA TYR A 119 -10.46 -10.15 -13.81
C TYR A 119 -11.81 -9.73 -14.36
N THR A 120 -12.62 -10.71 -14.79
CA THR A 120 -13.96 -10.55 -15.34
C THR A 120 -14.99 -11.19 -14.43
N PHE A 121 -16.28 -10.82 -14.57
CA PHE A 121 -17.36 -11.54 -13.89
C PHE A 121 -17.43 -13.02 -14.31
N ARG A 122 -17.08 -13.35 -15.55
CA ARG A 122 -17.05 -14.74 -16.05
C ARG A 122 -16.03 -15.61 -15.32
N SER A 123 -14.87 -15.05 -14.98
CA SER A 123 -13.78 -15.76 -14.29
C SER A 123 -13.90 -15.72 -12.76
N PHE A 124 -14.87 -14.98 -12.23
CA PHE A 124 -15.16 -14.94 -10.80
C PHE A 124 -16.09 -16.08 -10.40
N VAL A 125 -15.61 -16.99 -9.55
CA VAL A 125 -16.43 -18.11 -9.06
C VAL A 125 -17.37 -17.59 -7.98
N VAL A 126 -18.67 -17.65 -8.26
CA VAL A 126 -19.72 -17.22 -7.32
C VAL A 126 -20.17 -18.40 -6.47
N ALA A 127 -20.18 -18.19 -5.15
CA ALA A 127 -20.65 -19.13 -4.15
C ALA A 127 -21.42 -18.39 -3.06
N ASP A 128 -21.95 -19.10 -2.05
CA ASP A 128 -22.71 -18.47 -0.97
C ASP A 128 -21.89 -17.43 -0.21
N SER A 129 -20.60 -17.68 -0.03
CA SER A 129 -19.65 -16.80 0.68
C SER A 129 -19.42 -15.43 0.00
N ASN A 130 -19.78 -15.26 -1.28
CA ASN A 130 -19.53 -14.03 -2.04
C ASN A 130 -20.70 -13.61 -2.95
N ARG A 131 -21.83 -14.32 -2.90
CA ARG A 131 -22.98 -14.12 -3.81
C ARG A 131 -23.51 -12.69 -3.76
N MET A 132 -23.66 -12.15 -2.56
CA MET A 132 -24.18 -10.79 -2.38
C MET A 132 -23.22 -9.74 -2.98
N ALA A 133 -21.94 -9.86 -2.72
CA ALA A 133 -20.93 -8.96 -3.26
C ALA A 133 -20.83 -9.04 -4.79
N ALA A 134 -20.88 -10.25 -5.35
CA ALA A 134 -20.87 -10.48 -6.79
C ALA A 134 -22.13 -9.92 -7.49
N ALA A 135 -23.31 -10.14 -6.92
CA ALA A 135 -24.57 -9.62 -7.46
C ALA A 135 -24.61 -8.08 -7.43
N ALA A 136 -24.21 -7.48 -6.29
CA ALA A 136 -24.15 -6.03 -6.15
C ALA A 136 -23.12 -5.41 -7.11
N ALA A 137 -21.96 -6.05 -7.30
CA ALA A 137 -20.93 -5.62 -8.24
C ALA A 137 -21.46 -5.65 -9.70
N SER A 138 -22.20 -6.70 -10.08
CA SER A 138 -22.83 -6.79 -11.41
C SER A 138 -23.86 -5.68 -11.63
N ALA A 139 -24.74 -5.44 -10.65
CA ALA A 139 -25.73 -4.37 -10.72
C ALA A 139 -25.07 -2.98 -10.83
N ALA A 140 -24.02 -2.70 -10.05
CA ALA A 140 -23.27 -1.45 -10.12
C ALA A 140 -22.57 -1.24 -11.49
N ALA A 141 -22.18 -2.32 -12.18
CA ALA A 141 -21.61 -2.24 -13.52
C ALA A 141 -22.68 -1.99 -14.60
N GLU A 142 -23.84 -2.60 -14.47
CA GLU A 142 -24.92 -2.56 -15.48
C GLU A 142 -25.76 -1.28 -15.36
N ARG A 143 -26.07 -0.86 -14.12
CA ARG A 143 -26.91 0.30 -13.81
C ARG A 143 -26.22 1.22 -12.81
N PRO A 144 -25.10 1.88 -13.20
CA PRO A 144 -24.34 2.71 -12.29
C PRO A 144 -25.14 3.91 -11.80
N GLY A 145 -25.08 4.14 -10.49
CA GLY A 145 -25.74 5.24 -9.82
C GLY A 145 -27.18 4.96 -9.39
N GLU A 146 -27.79 3.86 -9.82
CA GLU A 146 -29.20 3.58 -9.59
C GLU A 146 -29.47 2.76 -8.32
N ASP A 147 -28.86 1.55 -8.20
CA ASP A 147 -29.25 0.59 -7.16
C ASP A 147 -28.44 0.71 -5.86
N TYR A 148 -27.13 0.54 -5.94
CA TYR A 148 -26.23 0.45 -4.77
C TYR A 148 -25.13 1.51 -4.86
N ASN A 149 -25.43 2.72 -4.42
CA ASN A 149 -24.48 3.82 -4.50
C ASN A 149 -24.36 4.57 -3.16
N PRO A 150 -23.19 4.50 -2.48
CA PRO A 150 -22.01 3.74 -2.84
C PRO A 150 -22.16 2.22 -2.61
N LEU A 151 -21.36 1.42 -3.30
CA LEU A 151 -21.13 0.02 -2.98
C LEU A 151 -19.81 -0.12 -2.25
N PHE A 152 -19.82 -0.65 -1.04
CA PHE A 152 -18.63 -0.94 -0.27
C PHE A 152 -18.42 -2.44 -0.15
N ILE A 153 -17.30 -2.96 -0.69
CA ILE A 153 -16.96 -4.40 -0.65
C ILE A 153 -15.79 -4.59 0.32
N TYR A 154 -15.94 -5.48 1.29
CA TYR A 154 -14.84 -5.75 2.20
C TYR A 154 -14.61 -7.25 2.42
N SER A 155 -13.38 -7.59 2.73
CA SER A 155 -12.97 -8.94 3.14
C SER A 155 -11.54 -8.91 3.67
N THR A 156 -11.11 -9.97 4.30
CA THR A 156 -9.68 -10.23 4.52
C THR A 156 -8.92 -10.20 3.20
N PRO A 157 -7.60 -9.94 3.19
CA PRO A 157 -6.79 -9.92 1.99
C PRO A 157 -6.86 -11.24 1.20
N GLY A 158 -6.88 -11.14 -0.15
CA GLY A 158 -6.78 -12.31 -1.02
C GLY A 158 -8.08 -13.02 -1.38
N LEU A 159 -9.27 -12.48 -1.03
CA LEU A 159 -10.57 -13.08 -1.32
C LEU A 159 -11.27 -12.57 -2.60
N GLY A 160 -10.62 -11.74 -3.42
CA GLY A 160 -11.14 -11.36 -4.73
C GLY A 160 -11.78 -9.97 -4.81
N LYS A 161 -11.63 -9.07 -3.83
CA LYS A 161 -12.11 -7.67 -3.91
C LYS A 161 -11.64 -6.96 -5.18
N THR A 162 -10.32 -6.93 -5.38
CA THR A 162 -9.69 -6.35 -6.58
C THR A 162 -10.22 -6.95 -7.87
N HIS A 163 -10.49 -8.27 -7.88
CA HIS A 163 -11.09 -8.96 -9.02
C HIS A 163 -12.48 -8.37 -9.33
N LEU A 164 -13.37 -8.25 -8.34
CA LEU A 164 -14.70 -7.68 -8.53
C LEU A 164 -14.64 -6.22 -8.99
N LEU A 165 -13.79 -5.38 -8.39
CA LEU A 165 -13.64 -3.99 -8.81
C LEU A 165 -13.20 -3.90 -10.28
N GLN A 166 -12.23 -4.70 -10.69
CA GLN A 166 -11.77 -4.69 -12.08
C GLN A 166 -12.77 -5.34 -13.02
N ALA A 167 -13.54 -6.33 -12.57
CA ALA A 167 -14.66 -6.89 -13.36
C ALA A 167 -15.74 -5.83 -13.64
N ILE A 168 -16.09 -5.01 -12.62
CA ILE A 168 -16.98 -3.84 -12.81
C ILE A 168 -16.41 -2.90 -13.87
N ALA A 169 -15.12 -2.54 -13.74
CA ALA A 169 -14.47 -1.62 -14.68
C ALA A 169 -14.48 -2.17 -16.11
N GLN A 170 -14.18 -3.44 -16.30
CA GLN A 170 -14.20 -4.07 -17.64
C GLN A 170 -15.62 -4.09 -18.21
N ARG A 171 -16.60 -4.52 -17.42
CA ARG A 171 -17.99 -4.57 -17.86
C ARG A 171 -18.55 -3.21 -18.24
N ALA A 172 -18.26 -2.18 -17.43
CA ALA A 172 -18.61 -0.79 -17.75
C ALA A 172 -17.94 -0.31 -19.04
N GLY A 173 -16.67 -0.68 -19.25
CA GLY A 173 -15.92 -0.38 -20.48
C GLY A 173 -16.53 -1.03 -21.73
N GLU A 174 -17.01 -2.28 -21.63
CA GLU A 174 -17.75 -2.98 -22.70
C GLU A 174 -19.05 -2.25 -23.07
N MET A 175 -19.65 -1.55 -22.11
CA MET A 175 -20.86 -0.74 -22.29
C MET A 175 -20.56 0.71 -22.73
N ASN A 176 -19.34 0.99 -23.24
CA ASN A 176 -18.87 2.32 -23.66
C ASN A 176 -18.88 3.38 -22.55
N ARG A 177 -18.79 2.98 -21.28
CA ARG A 177 -18.63 3.90 -20.16
C ARG A 177 -17.14 4.09 -19.86
N SER A 178 -16.80 5.19 -19.21
CA SER A 178 -15.41 5.52 -18.84
C SER A 178 -15.19 5.31 -17.34
N PRO A 179 -14.97 4.05 -16.87
CA PRO A 179 -14.67 3.79 -15.48
C PRO A 179 -13.25 4.28 -15.14
N MET A 180 -13.08 4.78 -13.93
CA MET A 180 -11.76 5.00 -13.33
C MET A 180 -11.56 4.02 -12.17
N TYR A 181 -10.62 3.09 -12.34
CA TYR A 181 -10.14 2.21 -11.27
C TYR A 181 -8.82 2.75 -10.74
N ILE A 182 -8.72 2.94 -9.42
CA ILE A 182 -7.51 3.41 -8.73
C ILE A 182 -7.38 2.73 -7.38
N THR A 183 -6.16 2.71 -6.83
CA THR A 183 -5.97 2.45 -5.40
C THR A 183 -6.05 3.75 -4.60
N SER A 184 -6.41 3.66 -3.33
CA SER A 184 -6.42 4.84 -2.46
C SER A 184 -5.03 5.46 -2.27
N GLU A 185 -3.98 4.66 -2.42
CA GLU A 185 -2.60 5.15 -2.45
C GLU A 185 -2.34 6.01 -3.70
N GLN A 186 -2.80 5.56 -4.86
CA GLN A 186 -2.69 6.33 -6.10
C GLN A 186 -3.47 7.64 -6.03
N PHE A 187 -4.70 7.63 -5.51
CA PHE A 187 -5.44 8.85 -5.24
C PHE A 187 -4.65 9.83 -4.37
N THR A 188 -4.04 9.32 -3.30
CA THR A 188 -3.18 10.11 -2.41
C THR A 188 -2.01 10.73 -3.16
N ASN A 189 -1.30 9.95 -3.98
CA ASN A 189 -0.13 10.40 -4.72
C ASN A 189 -0.52 11.44 -5.80
N ASP A 190 -1.62 11.20 -6.51
CA ASP A 190 -2.15 12.14 -7.50
C ASP A 190 -2.53 13.47 -6.83
N PHE A 191 -3.21 13.43 -5.67
CA PHE A 191 -3.58 14.61 -4.90
C PHE A 191 -2.35 15.39 -4.43
N VAL A 192 -1.42 14.72 -3.74
CA VAL A 192 -0.20 15.35 -3.22
C VAL A 192 0.62 15.98 -4.35
N THR A 193 0.78 15.27 -5.47
CA THR A 193 1.51 15.77 -6.64
C THR A 193 0.81 16.99 -7.25
N SER A 194 -0.51 16.97 -7.35
CA SER A 194 -1.27 18.10 -7.92
C SER A 194 -1.15 19.36 -7.06
N ILE A 195 -1.17 19.20 -5.73
CA ILE A 195 -0.94 20.31 -4.80
C ILE A 195 0.47 20.87 -4.93
N ALA A 196 1.48 19.98 -4.94
CA ALA A 196 2.90 20.38 -5.09
C ALA A 196 3.16 21.16 -6.39
N GLN A 197 2.39 20.87 -7.45
CA GLN A 197 2.49 21.52 -8.75
C GLN A 197 1.53 22.70 -8.94
N GLY A 198 0.74 23.09 -7.93
CA GLY A 198 -0.26 24.15 -8.03
C GLY A 198 -1.44 23.83 -8.97
N ARG A 199 -1.67 22.54 -9.26
CA ARG A 199 -2.70 22.06 -10.22
C ARG A 199 -3.88 21.36 -9.52
N ALA A 200 -4.23 21.80 -8.32
CA ALA A 200 -5.34 21.22 -7.54
C ALA A 200 -6.68 21.24 -8.29
N ASP A 201 -6.95 22.31 -9.06
CA ASP A 201 -8.20 22.43 -9.83
C ASP A 201 -8.26 21.44 -11.01
N GLU A 202 -7.12 21.09 -11.57
CA GLU A 202 -7.01 20.06 -12.62
C GLU A 202 -7.29 18.65 -12.06
N PHE A 203 -6.74 18.37 -10.87
CA PHE A 203 -7.07 17.18 -10.12
C PHE A 203 -8.58 17.09 -9.82
N ARG A 204 -9.18 18.13 -9.27
CA ARG A 204 -10.62 18.19 -8.97
C ARG A 204 -11.46 17.97 -10.22
N ARG A 205 -11.17 18.68 -11.31
CA ARG A 205 -11.89 18.49 -12.59
C ARG A 205 -11.80 17.05 -13.07
N ARG A 206 -10.60 16.44 -13.00
CA ARG A 206 -10.38 15.06 -13.45
C ARG A 206 -11.21 14.07 -12.64
N TYR A 207 -11.18 14.16 -11.32
CA TYR A 207 -11.86 13.19 -10.46
C TYR A 207 -13.36 13.44 -10.33
N ARG A 208 -13.82 14.68 -10.37
CA ARG A 208 -15.23 15.03 -10.18
C ARG A 208 -16.08 14.96 -11.45
N SER A 209 -15.48 14.71 -12.61
CA SER A 209 -16.17 14.54 -13.91
C SER A 209 -16.40 13.07 -14.29
N LEU A 210 -16.15 12.13 -13.40
CA LEU A 210 -16.27 10.71 -13.67
C LEU A 210 -17.73 10.24 -13.63
N GLN A 211 -18.03 9.15 -14.35
CA GLN A 211 -19.31 8.45 -14.29
C GLN A 211 -19.28 7.25 -13.34
N LEU A 212 -18.10 6.66 -13.15
CA LEU A 212 -17.89 5.49 -12.33
C LEU A 212 -16.47 5.57 -11.72
N LEU A 213 -16.39 5.63 -10.39
CA LEU A 213 -15.14 5.61 -9.64
C LEU A 213 -15.04 4.34 -8.78
N LEU A 214 -13.97 3.59 -8.99
CA LEU A 214 -13.67 2.35 -8.27
C LEU A 214 -12.37 2.57 -7.49
N VAL A 215 -12.46 2.48 -6.16
CA VAL A 215 -11.33 2.73 -5.26
C VAL A 215 -10.99 1.47 -4.48
N ASP A 216 -9.80 0.94 -4.71
CA ASP A 216 -9.30 -0.23 -4.01
C ASP A 216 -8.45 0.16 -2.80
N ASP A 217 -8.42 -0.73 -1.81
CA ASP A 217 -7.59 -0.63 -0.62
C ASP A 217 -7.78 0.67 0.17
N ILE A 218 -9.01 1.03 0.48
CA ILE A 218 -9.39 2.29 1.14
C ILE A 218 -8.70 2.50 2.49
N GLN A 219 -8.28 1.43 3.17
CA GLN A 219 -7.57 1.49 4.46
C GLN A 219 -6.26 2.31 4.38
N PHE A 220 -5.65 2.47 3.22
CA PHE A 220 -4.46 3.30 3.05
C PHE A 220 -4.74 4.81 3.05
N LEU A 221 -6.00 5.24 3.05
CA LEU A 221 -6.37 6.63 3.37
C LEU A 221 -6.35 6.91 4.88
N ALA A 222 -6.42 5.88 5.71
CA ALA A 222 -6.45 6.05 7.17
C ALA A 222 -5.27 6.91 7.65
N SER A 223 -5.55 7.80 8.60
CA SER A 223 -4.58 8.75 9.20
C SER A 223 -3.98 9.80 8.24
N LYS A 224 -4.49 9.95 7.01
CA LYS A 224 -4.06 10.98 6.05
C LYS A 224 -5.09 12.11 5.96
N GLY A 225 -5.25 12.90 7.02
CA GLY A 225 -6.33 13.86 7.20
C GLY A 225 -6.67 14.72 5.98
N ARG A 226 -5.71 15.45 5.38
CA ARG A 226 -5.95 16.27 4.19
C ARG A 226 -6.43 15.48 2.97
N THR A 227 -5.89 14.26 2.78
CA THR A 227 -6.31 13.39 1.67
C THR A 227 -7.71 12.84 1.92
N GLN A 228 -8.06 12.49 3.16
CA GLN A 228 -9.41 12.07 3.52
C GLN A 228 -10.42 13.20 3.29
N GLU A 229 -10.04 14.44 3.61
CA GLU A 229 -10.87 15.62 3.37
C GLU A 229 -11.15 15.84 1.87
N GLU A 230 -10.13 15.82 1.02
CA GLU A 230 -10.32 15.95 -0.44
C GLU A 230 -11.10 14.77 -1.03
N PHE A 231 -10.85 13.56 -0.51
CA PHE A 231 -11.62 12.38 -0.90
C PHE A 231 -13.10 12.52 -0.51
N PHE A 232 -13.40 13.06 0.67
CA PHE A 232 -14.76 13.32 1.11
C PHE A 232 -15.50 14.31 0.19
N TYR A 233 -14.85 15.40 -0.21
CA TYR A 233 -15.44 16.34 -1.15
C TYR A 233 -15.63 15.71 -2.54
N THR A 234 -14.64 14.99 -3.04
CA THR A 234 -14.73 14.27 -4.30
C THR A 234 -15.87 13.26 -4.28
N PHE A 235 -16.01 12.51 -3.20
CA PHE A 235 -17.09 11.54 -3.00
C PHE A 235 -18.46 12.22 -3.07
N ASN A 236 -18.66 13.32 -2.32
CA ASN A 236 -19.94 14.01 -2.30
C ASN A 236 -20.31 14.59 -3.67
N ASP A 237 -19.36 15.19 -4.38
CA ASP A 237 -19.61 15.74 -5.72
C ASP A 237 -20.00 14.64 -6.70
N LEU A 238 -19.29 13.52 -6.71
CA LEU A 238 -19.60 12.38 -7.57
C LEU A 238 -20.96 11.76 -7.24
N HIS A 239 -21.23 11.53 -5.95
CA HIS A 239 -22.50 10.98 -5.52
C HIS A 239 -23.68 11.88 -5.87
N SER A 240 -23.55 13.18 -5.67
CA SER A 240 -24.60 14.18 -5.99
C SER A 240 -24.88 14.27 -7.51
N ASN A 241 -23.88 13.97 -8.32
CA ASN A 241 -24.01 13.93 -9.77
C ASN A 241 -24.48 12.55 -10.32
N GLY A 242 -24.90 11.62 -9.43
CA GLY A 242 -25.34 10.28 -9.83
C GLY A 242 -24.22 9.36 -10.33
N CYS A 243 -22.95 9.69 -10.07
CA CYS A 243 -21.82 8.84 -10.41
C CYS A 243 -21.82 7.61 -9.49
N GLN A 244 -21.58 6.44 -10.05
CA GLN A 244 -21.41 5.22 -9.26
C GLN A 244 -20.07 5.24 -8.52
N LEU A 245 -20.13 4.98 -7.23
CA LEU A 245 -18.98 4.83 -6.37
C LEU A 245 -18.88 3.40 -5.87
N VAL A 246 -17.74 2.74 -6.09
CA VAL A 246 -17.44 1.42 -5.54
C VAL A 246 -16.13 1.50 -4.78
N VAL A 247 -16.15 1.09 -3.53
CA VAL A 247 -15.00 1.16 -2.63
C VAL A 247 -14.69 -0.23 -2.08
N ALA A 248 -13.43 -0.62 -2.06
CA ALA A 248 -13.01 -1.86 -1.41
C ALA A 248 -12.08 -1.61 -0.23
N GLY A 249 -12.25 -2.41 0.82
CA GLY A 249 -11.45 -2.36 2.04
C GLY A 249 -11.11 -3.74 2.60
N ASP A 250 -10.15 -3.79 3.54
CA ASP A 250 -9.77 -5.03 4.22
C ASP A 250 -10.74 -5.41 5.36
N ARG A 251 -11.63 -4.50 5.75
CA ARG A 251 -12.63 -4.65 6.81
C ARG A 251 -13.79 -3.69 6.63
N ALA A 252 -14.87 -3.86 7.41
CA ALA A 252 -16.02 -2.95 7.38
C ALA A 252 -15.60 -1.50 7.66
N PRO A 253 -16.30 -0.48 7.10
CA PRO A 253 -15.93 0.92 7.25
C PRO A 253 -15.70 1.39 8.69
N SER A 254 -16.56 0.96 9.61
CA SER A 254 -16.46 1.29 11.04
C SER A 254 -15.26 0.65 11.76
N ALA A 255 -14.69 -0.40 11.20
CA ALA A 255 -13.53 -1.12 11.76
C ALA A 255 -12.18 -0.60 11.23
N ILE A 256 -12.17 0.32 10.28
CA ILE A 256 -10.93 0.93 9.74
C ILE A 256 -10.43 1.99 10.72
N ALA A 257 -9.40 1.64 11.49
CA ALA A 257 -8.80 2.57 12.45
C ALA A 257 -8.17 3.77 11.73
N GLY A 258 -8.49 5.01 12.17
CA GLY A 258 -7.95 6.25 11.57
C GLY A 258 -8.70 6.74 10.34
N LEU A 259 -9.81 6.10 9.96
CA LEU A 259 -10.75 6.63 8.97
C LEU A 259 -11.70 7.60 9.65
N GLU A 260 -11.93 8.78 9.05
CA GLU A 260 -12.81 9.81 9.59
C GLU A 260 -14.28 9.35 9.63
N GLY A 261 -14.99 9.63 10.73
CA GLY A 261 -16.39 9.22 10.94
C GLY A 261 -17.34 9.67 9.82
N ARG A 262 -17.07 10.85 9.21
CA ARG A 262 -17.85 11.34 8.06
C ARG A 262 -17.71 10.46 6.82
N LEU A 263 -16.52 9.91 6.55
CA LEU A 263 -16.29 8.94 5.45
C LEU A 263 -16.92 7.59 5.77
N CYS A 264 -16.77 7.10 7.02
CA CYS A 264 -17.43 5.86 7.46
C CYS A 264 -18.93 5.94 7.23
N SER A 265 -19.57 7.05 7.63
CA SER A 265 -20.99 7.27 7.44
C SER A 265 -21.41 7.28 5.96
N ARG A 266 -20.59 7.90 5.09
CA ARG A 266 -20.84 7.90 3.64
C ARG A 266 -20.74 6.52 3.02
N PHE A 267 -19.74 5.71 3.41
CA PHE A 267 -19.60 4.34 2.91
C PHE A 267 -20.73 3.42 3.37
N GLN A 268 -21.31 3.67 4.54
CA GLN A 268 -22.44 2.93 5.07
C GLN A 268 -23.80 3.37 4.52
N TRP A 269 -23.86 4.50 3.83
CA TRP A 269 -25.12 5.00 3.29
C TRP A 269 -25.71 4.11 2.18
N GLY A 270 -24.87 3.49 1.38
CA GLY A 270 -25.26 2.54 0.35
C GLY A 270 -25.25 1.08 0.84
N LEU A 271 -24.81 0.19 -0.04
CA LEU A 271 -24.70 -1.24 0.27
C LEU A 271 -23.29 -1.58 0.76
N VAL A 272 -23.19 -2.22 1.91
CA VAL A 272 -21.95 -2.80 2.43
C VAL A 272 -22.04 -4.32 2.28
N ALA A 273 -21.19 -4.89 1.42
CA ALA A 273 -21.15 -6.30 1.12
C ALA A 273 -19.82 -6.92 1.55
N ASP A 274 -19.88 -8.05 2.24
CA ASP A 274 -18.70 -8.80 2.66
C ASP A 274 -18.43 -9.97 1.70
N ILE A 275 -17.17 -10.39 1.66
CA ILE A 275 -16.74 -11.64 1.03
C ILE A 275 -16.11 -12.49 2.12
N GLN A 276 -16.73 -13.63 2.41
CA GLN A 276 -16.26 -14.60 3.39
C GLN A 276 -15.26 -15.59 2.77
N PRO A 277 -14.42 -16.23 3.60
CA PRO A 277 -13.57 -17.32 3.13
C PRO A 277 -14.38 -18.41 2.42
N PRO A 278 -13.88 -18.95 1.29
CA PRO A 278 -14.56 -19.98 0.54
C PRO A 278 -14.56 -21.32 1.29
N ASP A 279 -15.64 -22.07 1.18
CA ASP A 279 -15.68 -23.47 1.60
C ASP A 279 -14.82 -24.37 0.69
N GLU A 280 -14.71 -25.66 1.03
CA GLU A 280 -13.88 -26.61 0.27
C GLU A 280 -14.36 -26.74 -1.18
N GLU A 281 -15.67 -26.84 -1.39
CA GLU A 281 -16.26 -26.96 -2.72
C GLU A 281 -15.97 -25.76 -3.60
N THR A 282 -16.11 -24.57 -3.04
CA THR A 282 -15.74 -23.32 -3.73
C THR A 282 -14.25 -23.25 -4.05
N ARG A 283 -13.38 -23.68 -3.14
CA ARG A 283 -11.92 -23.72 -3.39
C ARG A 283 -11.59 -24.67 -4.53
N LEU A 284 -12.22 -25.85 -4.58
CA LEU A 284 -12.04 -26.80 -5.68
C LEU A 284 -12.51 -26.20 -7.01
N ALA A 285 -13.68 -25.54 -7.02
CA ALA A 285 -14.21 -24.87 -8.22
C ALA A 285 -13.26 -23.76 -8.71
N ILE A 286 -12.70 -22.96 -7.78
CA ILE A 286 -11.71 -21.92 -8.11
C ILE A 286 -10.46 -22.55 -8.74
N LEU A 287 -9.90 -23.62 -8.14
CA LEU A 287 -8.74 -24.31 -8.67
C LEU A 287 -8.98 -24.86 -10.08
N GLN A 288 -10.13 -25.47 -10.32
CA GLN A 288 -10.50 -25.98 -11.64
C GLN A 288 -10.66 -24.85 -12.66
N ALA A 289 -11.33 -23.76 -12.30
CA ALA A 289 -11.46 -22.59 -13.16
C ALA A 289 -10.09 -22.00 -13.54
N LYS A 290 -9.18 -21.85 -12.54
CA LYS A 290 -7.83 -21.32 -12.75
C LYS A 290 -6.91 -22.26 -13.54
N ALA A 291 -7.07 -23.56 -13.37
CA ALA A 291 -6.35 -24.57 -14.18
C ALA A 291 -6.84 -24.53 -15.65
N ALA A 292 -8.13 -24.42 -15.87
CA ALA A 292 -8.71 -24.28 -17.21
C ALA A 292 -8.25 -22.99 -17.92
N GLU A 293 -8.18 -21.84 -17.21
CA GLU A 293 -7.61 -20.58 -17.74
C GLU A 293 -6.15 -20.78 -18.22
N GLN A 294 -5.38 -21.61 -17.52
CA GLN A 294 -3.99 -21.92 -17.85
C GLN A 294 -3.84 -23.07 -18.86
N ARG A 295 -4.93 -23.68 -19.27
CA ARG A 295 -4.97 -24.87 -20.14
C ARG A 295 -4.18 -26.04 -19.55
N VAL A 296 -4.35 -26.26 -18.25
CA VAL A 296 -3.69 -27.32 -17.49
C VAL A 296 -4.75 -28.31 -17.03
N ASP A 297 -4.49 -29.60 -17.27
CA ASP A 297 -5.28 -30.69 -16.71
C ASP A 297 -4.88 -30.90 -15.25
N LEU A 298 -5.73 -30.48 -14.31
CA LEU A 298 -5.48 -30.59 -12.87
C LEU A 298 -6.15 -31.85 -12.32
N PRO A 299 -5.38 -32.87 -11.91
CA PRO A 299 -5.93 -34.08 -11.33
C PRO A 299 -6.73 -33.79 -10.05
N PRO A 300 -7.86 -34.51 -9.82
CA PRO A 300 -8.73 -34.26 -8.66
C PRO A 300 -8.05 -34.45 -7.29
N ASP A 301 -7.11 -35.37 -7.19
CA ASP A 301 -6.32 -35.60 -5.98
C ASP A 301 -5.38 -34.41 -5.67
N VAL A 302 -4.74 -33.84 -6.69
CA VAL A 302 -3.92 -32.63 -6.56
C VAL A 302 -4.77 -31.43 -6.21
N ALA A 303 -5.96 -31.29 -6.82
CA ALA A 303 -6.89 -30.21 -6.51
C ALA A 303 -7.33 -30.27 -5.03
N ARG A 304 -7.71 -31.43 -4.51
CA ARG A 304 -8.05 -31.62 -3.10
C ARG A 304 -6.88 -31.30 -2.18
N PHE A 305 -5.70 -31.82 -2.49
CA PHE A 305 -4.48 -31.54 -1.74
C PHE A 305 -4.19 -30.05 -1.61
N LEU A 306 -4.40 -29.26 -2.68
CA LEU A 306 -4.26 -27.81 -2.64
C LEU A 306 -5.35 -27.15 -1.82
N ALA A 307 -6.62 -27.56 -2.00
CA ALA A 307 -7.77 -26.98 -1.29
C ALA A 307 -7.67 -27.20 0.23
N ASP A 308 -7.19 -28.37 0.67
CA ASP A 308 -7.00 -28.68 2.09
C ASP A 308 -5.85 -27.87 2.72
N ARG A 309 -4.80 -27.61 1.94
CA ARG A 309 -3.62 -26.89 2.42
C ARG A 309 -3.82 -25.39 2.52
N THR A 310 -4.75 -24.82 1.74
CA THR A 310 -4.95 -23.36 1.66
C THR A 310 -6.43 -23.04 1.90
N ARG A 311 -6.76 -22.68 3.16
CA ARG A 311 -8.19 -22.52 3.57
C ARG A 311 -8.71 -21.10 3.45
N ASP A 312 -7.90 -20.10 3.80
CA ASP A 312 -8.38 -18.74 4.09
C ASP A 312 -8.05 -17.69 3.02
N ASN A 313 -7.27 -18.05 1.98
CA ASN A 313 -6.74 -17.07 1.04
C ASN A 313 -6.69 -17.64 -0.39
N ILE A 314 -7.53 -17.09 -1.27
CA ILE A 314 -7.58 -17.51 -2.69
C ILE A 314 -6.29 -17.14 -3.43
N ARG A 315 -5.62 -16.05 -3.04
CA ARG A 315 -4.33 -15.66 -3.65
C ARG A 315 -3.24 -16.71 -3.40
N ASP A 316 -3.21 -17.30 -2.20
CA ASP A 316 -2.26 -18.35 -1.87
C ASP A 316 -2.62 -19.67 -2.56
N LEU A 317 -3.92 -19.93 -2.74
CA LEU A 317 -4.42 -21.06 -3.49
C LEU A 317 -3.98 -20.97 -4.97
N GLU A 318 -4.18 -19.82 -5.61
CA GLU A 318 -3.70 -19.55 -6.98
C GLU A 318 -2.17 -19.60 -7.05
N GLY A 319 -1.48 -19.05 -6.05
CA GLY A 319 -0.03 -19.09 -5.95
C GLY A 319 0.51 -20.50 -5.89
N SER A 320 -0.14 -21.39 -5.12
CA SER A 320 0.22 -22.80 -5.00
C SER A 320 0.00 -23.55 -6.30
N LEU A 321 -1.13 -23.33 -6.98
CA LEU A 321 -1.38 -23.89 -8.31
C LEU A 321 -0.32 -23.44 -9.32
N ASN A 322 -0.02 -22.14 -9.38
CA ASN A 322 0.97 -21.59 -10.30
C ASN A 322 2.35 -22.20 -10.09
N ARG A 323 2.75 -22.47 -8.84
CA ARG A 323 4.03 -23.13 -8.51
C ARG A 323 4.10 -24.56 -9.03
N ILE A 324 3.03 -25.33 -8.78
CA ILE A 324 2.98 -26.72 -9.25
C ILE A 324 3.05 -26.78 -10.77
N VAL A 325 2.29 -25.92 -11.45
CA VAL A 325 2.30 -25.82 -12.91
C VAL A 325 3.67 -25.41 -13.45
N ALA A 326 4.31 -24.42 -12.82
CA ALA A 326 5.65 -24.00 -13.21
C ALA A 326 6.68 -25.12 -13.01
N TYR A 327 6.63 -25.81 -11.87
CA TYR A 327 7.53 -26.93 -11.59
C TYR A 327 7.35 -28.08 -12.60
N ALA A 328 6.09 -28.45 -12.89
CA ALA A 328 5.77 -29.50 -13.88
C ALA A 328 6.32 -29.14 -15.28
N ARG A 329 6.16 -27.87 -15.70
CA ARG A 329 6.68 -27.36 -16.98
C ARG A 329 8.21 -27.38 -17.03
N LEU A 330 8.88 -26.92 -15.97
CA LEU A 330 10.34 -26.87 -15.88
C LEU A 330 10.98 -28.27 -15.87
N THR A 331 10.31 -29.25 -15.24
CA THR A 331 10.81 -30.63 -15.16
C THR A 331 10.26 -31.52 -16.27
N SER A 332 9.43 -31.00 -17.17
CA SER A 332 8.71 -31.76 -18.20
C SER A 332 7.96 -32.97 -17.61
N ALA A 333 7.54 -32.88 -16.35
CA ALA A 333 6.83 -33.91 -15.63
C ALA A 333 5.30 -33.75 -15.78
N ARG A 334 4.60 -34.88 -15.80
CA ARG A 334 3.13 -34.88 -15.77
C ARG A 334 2.65 -34.44 -14.39
N LEU A 335 1.59 -33.60 -14.36
CA LEU A 335 1.01 -33.12 -13.12
C LEU A 335 0.44 -34.32 -12.31
N GLY A 336 0.87 -34.44 -11.06
CA GLY A 336 0.46 -35.51 -10.15
C GLY A 336 0.91 -35.19 -8.72
N MET A 337 0.51 -36.03 -7.76
CA MET A 337 0.80 -35.82 -6.33
C MET A 337 2.29 -35.69 -6.03
N ASP A 338 3.15 -36.48 -6.70
CA ASP A 338 4.60 -36.42 -6.51
C ASP A 338 5.20 -35.07 -6.91
N VAL A 339 4.70 -34.53 -8.03
CA VAL A 339 5.09 -33.20 -8.54
C VAL A 339 4.57 -32.11 -7.60
N ALA A 340 3.33 -32.23 -7.17
CA ALA A 340 2.71 -31.29 -6.24
C ALA A 340 3.45 -31.24 -4.90
N ALA A 341 3.76 -32.40 -4.32
CA ALA A 341 4.51 -32.52 -3.08
C ALA A 341 5.91 -31.90 -3.20
N LYS A 342 6.66 -32.21 -4.27
CA LYS A 342 8.00 -31.66 -4.51
C LYS A 342 7.98 -30.16 -4.75
N ALA A 343 7.04 -29.67 -5.56
CA ALA A 343 6.91 -28.24 -5.86
C ALA A 343 6.58 -27.38 -4.63
N LEU A 344 5.84 -27.95 -3.68
CA LEU A 344 5.46 -27.28 -2.44
C LEU A 344 6.40 -27.56 -1.26
N ALA A 345 7.17 -28.66 -1.26
CA ALA A 345 8.16 -28.95 -0.24
C ALA A 345 9.42 -28.06 -0.36
N ALA A 346 9.72 -27.56 -1.54
CA ALA A 346 10.85 -26.65 -1.80
C ALA A 346 10.65 -25.24 -1.19
N LEU A 347 9.51 -25.00 -0.57
CA LEU A 347 9.21 -23.74 0.15
C LEU A 347 8.70 -24.11 1.55
N PRO A 348 9.13 -23.38 2.60
CA PRO A 348 8.52 -23.54 3.90
C PRO A 348 7.00 -23.39 3.72
N PRO A 349 6.17 -24.19 4.42
CA PRO A 349 4.73 -24.03 4.37
C PRO A 349 4.42 -22.53 4.61
N ALA A 350 3.62 -21.93 3.74
CA ALA A 350 3.00 -20.67 4.09
C ALA A 350 2.28 -20.95 5.40
N THR A 351 2.80 -20.44 6.47
CA THR A 351 2.26 -20.62 7.81
C THR A 351 0.87 -20.01 7.81
N ILE A 352 -0.14 -20.84 7.58
CA ILE A 352 -1.52 -20.55 7.94
C ILE A 352 -1.61 -20.89 9.43
N ALA A 353 -0.99 -20.05 10.21
CA ALA A 353 -1.33 -19.93 11.59
C ALA A 353 -2.20 -18.68 11.67
N GLY A 354 -3.41 -18.84 12.20
CA GLY A 354 -3.93 -17.79 13.04
C GLY A 354 -2.81 -17.32 13.97
N PRO A 355 -2.91 -16.15 14.62
CA PRO A 355 -1.79 -15.59 15.37
C PRO A 355 -1.13 -16.70 16.21
N ALA A 356 0.16 -16.92 15.95
CA ALA A 356 0.89 -18.01 16.57
C ALA A 356 0.80 -17.84 18.09
N ASP A 357 0.63 -18.93 18.84
CA ASP A 357 0.55 -18.86 20.30
C ASP A 357 1.79 -18.11 20.84
N PRO A 358 1.60 -16.97 21.52
CA PRO A 358 2.71 -16.18 22.04
C PRO A 358 3.66 -16.96 22.94
N GLN A 359 3.13 -17.96 23.68
CA GLN A 359 3.92 -18.80 24.55
C GLN A 359 4.77 -19.81 23.75
N ALA A 360 4.22 -20.37 22.67
CA ALA A 360 4.96 -21.23 21.76
C ALA A 360 6.10 -20.46 21.08
N LEU A 361 5.86 -19.24 20.59
CA LEU A 361 6.90 -18.37 20.01
C LEU A 361 8.03 -18.07 21.01
N LEU A 362 7.70 -17.70 22.25
CA LEU A 362 8.71 -17.44 23.27
C LEU A 362 9.52 -18.68 23.62
N LYS A 363 8.88 -19.85 23.72
CA LYS A 363 9.57 -21.13 23.95
C LYS A 363 10.51 -21.47 22.78
N ALA A 364 10.05 -21.28 21.54
CA ALA A 364 10.84 -21.52 20.34
C ALA A 364 12.09 -20.63 20.31
N VAL A 365 11.95 -19.32 20.57
CA VAL A 365 13.09 -18.41 20.68
C VAL A 365 14.05 -18.80 21.80
N SER A 366 13.51 -19.17 22.98
CA SER A 366 14.29 -19.66 24.13
C SER A 366 15.12 -20.89 23.76
N SER A 367 14.49 -21.88 23.12
CA SER A 367 15.15 -23.11 22.67
C SER A 367 16.20 -22.84 21.58
N TYR A 368 15.87 -22.04 20.60
CA TYR A 368 16.76 -21.74 19.46
C TYR A 368 18.06 -21.03 19.91
N PHE A 369 17.94 -20.01 20.75
CA PHE A 369 19.09 -19.25 21.25
C PHE A 369 19.73 -19.88 22.50
N ASN A 370 19.17 -20.99 23.01
CA ASN A 370 19.55 -21.61 24.27
C ASN A 370 19.61 -20.59 25.46
N ILE A 371 18.57 -19.75 25.55
CA ILE A 371 18.44 -18.68 26.54
C ILE A 371 17.15 -18.92 27.34
N PRO A 372 17.19 -19.03 28.69
CA PRO A 372 16.01 -19.23 29.52
C PRO A 372 14.99 -18.11 29.31
N LEU A 373 13.69 -18.45 29.33
CA LEU A 373 12.59 -17.47 29.23
C LEU A 373 12.70 -16.33 30.25
N ALA A 374 13.11 -16.65 31.47
CA ALA A 374 13.32 -15.66 32.51
C ALA A 374 14.42 -14.63 32.13
N ALA A 375 15.43 -15.03 31.36
CA ALA A 375 16.47 -14.13 30.88
C ALA A 375 15.98 -13.24 29.71
N LEU A 376 15.09 -13.75 28.86
CA LEU A 376 14.44 -12.94 27.82
C LEU A 376 13.57 -11.83 28.44
N ALA A 377 12.81 -12.13 29.49
CA ALA A 377 12.02 -11.16 30.24
C ALA A 377 12.89 -10.30 31.19
N GLY A 378 14.09 -10.76 31.52
CA GLY A 378 14.99 -10.11 32.49
C GLY A 378 15.58 -8.76 32.01
N LYS A 379 16.22 -8.04 32.92
CA LYS A 379 16.86 -6.73 32.67
C LYS A 379 18.23 -6.81 32.00
N SER A 380 18.77 -8.00 31.72
CA SER A 380 20.09 -8.18 31.13
C SER A 380 20.20 -7.48 29.75
N ARG A 381 21.32 -6.79 29.55
CA ARG A 381 21.68 -6.12 28.29
C ARG A 381 22.80 -6.83 27.53
N ALA A 382 23.19 -8.05 27.95
CA ALA A 382 24.19 -8.84 27.24
C ALA A 382 23.76 -9.03 25.77
N LYS A 383 24.70 -8.86 24.85
CA LYS A 383 24.44 -8.83 23.41
C LYS A 383 23.63 -10.03 22.90
N PRO A 384 23.94 -11.30 23.26
CA PRO A 384 23.15 -12.46 22.81
C PRO A 384 21.68 -12.41 23.30
N ILE A 385 21.47 -12.01 24.56
CA ILE A 385 20.12 -11.92 25.14
C ILE A 385 19.33 -10.77 24.51
N ALA A 386 20.00 -9.66 24.21
CA ALA A 386 19.36 -8.53 23.53
C ALA A 386 18.96 -8.87 22.08
N GLU A 387 19.78 -9.61 21.37
CA GLU A 387 19.47 -10.10 20.01
C GLU A 387 18.29 -11.08 20.02
N ALA A 388 18.33 -12.09 20.85
CA ALA A 388 17.20 -13.02 21.00
C ALA A 388 15.90 -12.32 21.41
N ARG A 389 15.99 -11.30 22.27
CA ARG A 389 14.84 -10.50 22.67
C ARG A 389 14.27 -9.66 21.52
N HIS A 390 15.13 -9.07 20.67
CA HIS A 390 14.65 -8.35 19.48
C HIS A 390 13.94 -9.30 18.49
N VAL A 391 14.47 -10.52 18.31
CA VAL A 391 13.83 -11.57 17.52
C VAL A 391 12.47 -11.95 18.12
N ALA A 392 12.39 -12.15 19.45
CA ALA A 392 11.13 -12.42 20.13
C ALA A 392 10.12 -11.26 19.95
N MET A 393 10.54 -10.00 20.07
CA MET A 393 9.69 -8.82 19.81
C MET A 393 9.12 -8.84 18.40
N TYR A 394 9.96 -9.14 17.41
CA TYR A 394 9.57 -9.20 16.01
C TYR A 394 8.54 -10.32 15.77
N LEU A 395 8.81 -11.54 16.19
CA LEU A 395 7.92 -12.68 16.00
C LEU A 395 6.58 -12.53 16.75
N LEU A 396 6.60 -12.02 17.99
CA LEU A 396 5.37 -11.76 18.76
C LEU A 396 4.51 -10.68 18.08
N ARG A 397 5.12 -9.71 17.42
CA ARG A 397 4.40 -8.65 16.70
C ARG A 397 3.88 -9.13 15.35
N GLU A 398 4.71 -9.78 14.53
CA GLU A 398 4.39 -10.13 13.14
C GLU A 398 3.62 -11.47 13.04
N ASP A 399 4.06 -12.49 13.78
CA ASP A 399 3.48 -13.83 13.71
C ASP A 399 2.40 -14.04 14.80
N GLY A 400 2.55 -13.39 15.98
CA GLY A 400 1.61 -13.44 17.08
C GLY A 400 0.51 -12.38 17.04
N ASP A 401 0.58 -11.42 16.12
CA ASP A 401 -0.33 -10.26 15.95
C ASP A 401 -0.62 -9.49 17.26
N LEU A 402 0.35 -9.47 18.18
CA LEU A 402 0.19 -8.82 19.48
C LEU A 402 0.38 -7.32 19.39
N ALA A 403 -0.44 -6.55 20.11
CA ALA A 403 -0.22 -5.13 20.29
C ALA A 403 1.12 -4.85 21.00
N LEU A 404 1.82 -3.76 20.65
CA LEU A 404 3.14 -3.41 21.20
C LEU A 404 3.19 -3.41 22.74
N LYS A 405 2.11 -2.99 23.39
CA LYS A 405 1.98 -3.05 24.86
C LYS A 405 1.97 -4.49 25.39
N GLN A 406 1.27 -5.41 24.71
CA GLN A 406 1.20 -6.83 25.08
C GLN A 406 2.58 -7.50 24.90
N VAL A 407 3.28 -7.22 23.81
CA VAL A 407 4.66 -7.68 23.59
C VAL A 407 5.58 -7.19 24.71
N GLY A 408 5.45 -5.91 25.10
CA GLY A 408 6.21 -5.33 26.22
C GLY A 408 5.95 -6.03 27.56
N LEU A 409 4.69 -6.35 27.86
CA LEU A 409 4.29 -7.09 29.08
C LEU A 409 4.92 -8.49 29.13
N LEU A 410 4.84 -9.24 28.04
CA LEU A 410 5.41 -10.61 27.95
C LEU A 410 6.92 -10.63 28.09
N LEU A 411 7.62 -9.58 27.71
CA LEU A 411 9.07 -9.47 27.76
C LEU A 411 9.59 -8.64 28.96
N GLY A 412 8.86 -8.65 30.08
CA GLY A 412 9.29 -8.08 31.35
C GLY A 412 8.93 -6.61 31.52
N HIS A 413 7.72 -6.23 31.18
CA HIS A 413 7.14 -4.88 31.32
C HIS A 413 7.98 -3.78 30.62
N ARG A 414 8.38 -4.06 29.39
CA ARG A 414 9.15 -3.10 28.59
C ARG A 414 8.26 -2.05 27.97
N ASP A 415 8.81 -0.85 27.88
CA ASP A 415 8.12 0.25 27.21
C ASP A 415 7.90 -0.05 25.72
N HIS A 416 6.76 0.43 25.20
CA HIS A 416 6.39 0.25 23.81
C HIS A 416 7.43 0.81 22.81
N SER A 417 8.14 1.88 23.18
CA SER A 417 9.22 2.46 22.37
C SER A 417 10.40 1.50 22.22
N THR A 418 10.73 0.73 23.28
CA THR A 418 11.74 -0.32 23.24
C THR A 418 11.34 -1.46 22.32
N VAL A 419 10.05 -1.83 22.33
CA VAL A 419 9.50 -2.87 21.45
C VAL A 419 9.56 -2.42 20.00
N ILE A 420 9.11 -1.19 19.70
CA ILE A 420 9.18 -0.61 18.35
C ILE A 420 10.62 -0.67 17.82
N HIS A 421 11.58 -0.21 18.62
CA HIS A 421 12.98 -0.23 18.23
C HIS A 421 13.50 -1.64 17.95
N GLY A 422 13.13 -2.64 18.77
CA GLY A 422 13.50 -4.04 18.58
C GLY A 422 12.92 -4.62 17.28
N VAL A 423 11.65 -4.39 17.04
CA VAL A 423 10.95 -4.82 15.81
C VAL A 423 11.58 -4.20 14.56
N GLN A 424 11.76 -2.88 14.55
CA GLN A 424 12.36 -2.16 13.41
C GLN A 424 13.81 -2.61 13.14
N LYS A 425 14.58 -2.92 14.18
CA LYS A 425 15.95 -3.39 14.03
C LYS A 425 16.00 -4.71 13.30
N ILE A 426 15.14 -5.68 13.65
CA ILE A 426 15.08 -6.97 12.96
C ILE A 426 14.50 -6.80 11.54
N ALA A 427 13.44 -6.03 11.36
CA ALA A 427 12.87 -5.74 10.05
C ALA A 427 13.91 -5.14 9.08
N LYS A 428 14.75 -4.22 9.56
CA LYS A 428 15.84 -3.64 8.78
C LYS A 428 16.95 -4.66 8.47
N ALA A 429 17.32 -5.50 9.45
CA ALA A 429 18.34 -6.52 9.26
C ALA A 429 17.92 -7.58 8.23
N LEU A 430 16.64 -7.93 8.15
CA LEU A 430 16.10 -8.87 7.17
C LEU A 430 16.29 -8.42 5.71
N LEU A 431 16.40 -7.13 5.46
CA LEU A 431 16.68 -6.58 4.11
C LEU A 431 18.13 -6.80 3.67
N SER A 432 19.05 -7.01 4.60
CA SER A 432 20.49 -7.05 4.35
C SER A 432 21.17 -8.38 4.74
N ASP A 433 20.53 -9.21 5.56
CA ASP A 433 21.11 -10.50 6.05
C ASP A 433 20.22 -11.69 5.72
N PRO A 434 20.56 -12.45 4.64
CA PRO A 434 19.84 -13.67 4.27
C PRO A 434 19.87 -14.76 5.36
N ARG A 435 20.88 -14.78 6.25
CA ARG A 435 20.98 -15.78 7.33
C ARG A 435 19.90 -15.58 8.38
N LEU A 436 19.54 -14.33 8.64
CA LEU A 436 18.49 -14.02 9.60
C LEU A 436 17.12 -14.58 9.16
N ASN A 437 16.85 -14.62 7.86
CA ASN A 437 15.64 -15.24 7.31
C ASN A 437 15.58 -16.74 7.61
N LEU A 438 16.73 -17.46 7.51
CA LEU A 438 16.82 -18.87 7.86
C LEU A 438 16.58 -19.10 9.36
N HIS A 439 17.20 -18.27 10.20
CA HIS A 439 16.99 -18.34 11.66
C HIS A 439 15.52 -18.16 12.05
N LEU A 440 14.82 -17.18 11.46
CA LEU A 440 13.39 -16.98 11.72
C LEU A 440 12.54 -18.15 11.23
N ALA A 441 12.88 -18.74 10.08
CA ALA A 441 12.17 -19.92 9.56
C ALA A 441 12.32 -21.13 10.48
N GLU A 442 13.52 -21.35 11.04
CA GLU A 442 13.77 -22.43 12.00
C GLU A 442 13.02 -22.22 13.31
N ILE A 443 12.99 -20.98 13.84
CA ILE A 443 12.24 -20.65 15.06
C ILE A 443 10.73 -20.85 14.85
N ARG A 444 10.19 -20.45 13.68
CA ARG A 444 8.78 -20.68 13.32
C ARG A 444 8.45 -22.17 13.25
N ASN A 445 9.34 -22.98 12.70
CA ASN A 445 9.18 -24.44 12.69
C ASN A 445 9.14 -25.03 14.10
N ILE A 446 10.01 -24.57 15.00
CA ILE A 446 10.02 -25.02 16.40
C ILE A 446 8.71 -24.59 17.11
N ALA A 447 8.17 -23.41 16.80
CA ALA A 447 6.95 -22.90 17.39
C ALA A 447 5.69 -23.63 16.90
N SER A 448 5.73 -24.23 15.73
CA SER A 448 4.61 -24.96 15.09
C SER A 448 4.52 -26.43 15.48
N ASN A 449 5.57 -26.98 16.10
CA ASN A 449 5.66 -28.35 16.63
C ASN A 449 5.47 -28.38 18.15
#